data_eec52059627055a2d3985cf18cdf6e22
#
_entry.id   eec52059627055a2d3985cf18cdf6e22
#
_cell.length_a   1.000
_cell.length_b   1.000
_cell.length_c   1.000
_cell.angle_alpha   90.00
_cell.angle_beta   90.00
_cell.angle_gamma   90.00
#
_symmetry.space_group_name_H-M   'P 1'
#
loop_
_entity.id
_entity.type
_entity.pdbx_description
1 polymer ?
#
loop_
_entity_poly.entity_id
_entity_poly.type
_entity_poly.pdbx_seq_one_letter_code
_entity_poly.pdbx_strand_id
1 'polypeptide(L)'
;GFWTECVTNHPYSQHEMITYGAKETGVLLGASPATIHMQGLENFSDTRMSLLTLYLPLRETSQHIYIPPHHAKLVRNLASKVNLERTILHPVVDGIGKTQSLTEINQSIQTAHLKVQHIGEDFVPFLHHELENLSHQNLASIYLDLPINQESAAQAHTELEKMGFVWGSWIPSYSVNGDILRLQKINQAINPSEIVCARPEGESIKAYVVSEWEK
;
A
#
# COMPACT_ATOMS: atom_id res chain seq x y z
N GLY A 1 9.35 -5.60 -13.17
CA GLY A 1 8.16 -6.35 -12.80
C GLY A 1 6.88 -5.70 -13.31
N PHE A 2 5.80 -6.35 -13.10
CA PHE A 2 4.46 -5.84 -13.37
C PHE A 2 3.66 -5.89 -12.07
N TRP A 3 3.02 -4.81 -11.72
CA TRP A 3 2.16 -4.67 -10.54
C TRP A 3 0.73 -4.38 -10.96
N THR A 4 -0.24 -4.95 -10.26
CA THR A 4 -1.65 -4.78 -10.55
C THR A 4 -2.50 -4.81 -9.29
N GLU A 5 -3.70 -4.25 -9.39
CA GLU A 5 -4.77 -4.28 -8.40
C GLU A 5 -5.91 -5.13 -8.91
N CYS A 6 -6.34 -6.10 -8.11
CA CYS A 6 -7.48 -6.96 -8.40
C CYS A 6 -8.61 -6.68 -7.42
N VAL A 7 -9.84 -6.66 -7.90
CA VAL A 7 -11.02 -6.51 -7.04
C VAL A 7 -11.15 -7.67 -6.07
N THR A 8 -11.78 -7.40 -4.91
CA THR A 8 -11.93 -8.40 -3.84
C THR A 8 -13.38 -8.82 -3.58
N ASN A 9 -14.35 -8.34 -4.37
CA ASN A 9 -15.73 -8.82 -4.32
C ASN A 9 -15.91 -10.21 -5.00
N HIS A 10 -14.92 -10.61 -5.80
CA HIS A 10 -14.82 -11.93 -6.42
C HIS A 10 -13.35 -12.25 -6.79
N PRO A 11 -12.96 -13.54 -6.92
CA PRO A 11 -11.56 -13.91 -7.13
C PRO A 11 -11.12 -14.01 -8.60
N TYR A 12 -11.97 -13.71 -9.60
CA TYR A 12 -11.69 -14.03 -11.00
C TYR A 12 -10.41 -13.37 -11.54
N SER A 13 -10.29 -12.05 -11.41
CA SER A 13 -9.07 -11.33 -11.84
C SER A 13 -7.82 -11.74 -11.06
N GLN A 14 -8.00 -12.13 -9.80
CA GLN A 14 -6.91 -12.67 -8.98
C GLN A 14 -6.41 -14.01 -9.53
N HIS A 15 -7.33 -14.94 -9.86
CA HIS A 15 -6.98 -16.23 -10.47
C HIS A 15 -6.21 -16.06 -11.78
N GLU A 16 -6.63 -15.12 -12.63
CA GLU A 16 -5.94 -14.84 -13.87
C GLU A 16 -4.48 -14.41 -13.60
N MET A 17 -4.27 -13.42 -12.74
CA MET A 17 -2.92 -12.93 -12.43
C MET A 17 -2.05 -13.99 -11.74
N ILE A 18 -2.64 -14.79 -10.85
CA ILE A 18 -1.95 -15.91 -10.20
C ILE A 18 -1.51 -16.97 -11.22
N THR A 19 -2.31 -17.23 -12.25
CA THR A 19 -1.97 -18.18 -13.34
C THR A 19 -0.73 -17.71 -14.11
N TYR A 20 -0.54 -16.39 -14.26
CA TYR A 20 0.69 -15.83 -14.84
C TYR A 20 1.89 -15.82 -13.87
N GLY A 21 1.71 -16.26 -12.62
CA GLY A 21 2.78 -16.34 -11.63
C GLY A 21 2.87 -15.13 -10.68
N ALA A 22 1.93 -14.18 -10.75
CA ALA A 22 1.89 -13.06 -9.83
C ALA A 22 1.65 -13.51 -8.36
N LYS A 23 2.18 -12.75 -7.43
CA LYS A 23 2.11 -12.99 -5.99
C LYS A 23 1.49 -11.80 -5.29
N GLU A 24 0.68 -12.07 -4.28
CA GLU A 24 0.04 -11.04 -3.45
C GLU A 24 1.09 -10.26 -2.64
N THR A 25 0.96 -8.94 -2.63
CA THR A 25 1.89 -8.03 -1.94
C THR A 25 1.22 -7.07 -0.97
N GLY A 26 -0.11 -7.01 -0.96
CA GLY A 26 -0.87 -6.15 -0.05
C GLY A 26 -2.36 -6.14 -0.32
N VAL A 27 -3.07 -5.34 0.47
CA VAL A 27 -4.50 -5.03 0.30
C VAL A 27 -4.71 -3.53 0.49
N LEU A 28 -5.35 -2.90 -0.47
CA LEU A 28 -5.79 -1.51 -0.39
C LEU A 28 -7.24 -1.49 0.11
N LEU A 29 -7.41 -1.10 1.36
CA LEU A 29 -8.71 -1.09 2.02
C LEU A 29 -9.56 0.07 1.49
N GLY A 30 -10.82 -0.20 1.17
CA GLY A 30 -11.80 0.81 0.78
C GLY A 30 -11.41 1.64 -0.45
N ALA A 31 -10.70 1.06 -1.39
CA ALA A 31 -10.16 1.75 -2.56
C ALA A 31 -11.22 2.29 -3.52
N SER A 32 -12.38 1.64 -3.58
CA SER A 32 -13.43 2.02 -4.52
C SER A 32 -14.78 2.15 -3.81
N PRO A 33 -15.65 3.08 -4.23
CA PRO A 33 -17.01 3.20 -3.69
C PRO A 33 -17.82 1.91 -3.86
N ALA A 34 -18.73 1.64 -2.91
CA ALA A 34 -19.69 0.54 -2.99
C ALA A 34 -20.60 0.61 -4.24
N THR A 35 -20.78 1.81 -4.79
CA THR A 35 -21.63 2.08 -5.95
C THR A 35 -21.00 1.72 -7.29
N ILE A 36 -19.76 1.23 -7.32
CA ILE A 36 -19.16 0.76 -8.57
C ILE A 36 -19.80 -0.57 -8.95
N HIS A 37 -20.70 -0.52 -9.94
CA HIS A 37 -21.32 -1.71 -10.51
C HIS A 37 -20.41 -2.34 -11.55
N MET A 38 -20.14 -3.63 -11.38
CA MET A 38 -19.47 -4.43 -12.41
C MET A 38 -20.53 -5.19 -13.20
N GLN A 39 -20.53 -5.05 -14.52
CA GLN A 39 -21.50 -5.70 -15.39
C GLN A 39 -21.43 -7.24 -15.23
N GLY A 40 -22.57 -7.87 -14.93
CA GLY A 40 -22.65 -9.32 -14.72
C GLY A 40 -22.31 -9.83 -13.33
N LEU A 41 -22.11 -8.95 -12.35
CA LEU A 41 -21.88 -9.30 -10.95
C LEU A 41 -22.92 -8.62 -10.06
N GLU A 42 -23.79 -9.43 -9.45
CA GLU A 42 -24.89 -8.95 -8.57
C GLU A 42 -24.45 -8.76 -7.10
N ASN A 43 -23.17 -8.66 -6.84
CA ASN A 43 -22.67 -8.50 -5.47
C ASN A 43 -22.77 -7.02 -5.05
N PHE A 44 -23.83 -6.69 -4.35
CA PHE A 44 -24.02 -5.41 -3.68
C PHE A 44 -23.31 -5.48 -2.33
N SER A 45 -22.26 -4.67 -2.16
CA SER A 45 -21.68 -4.38 -0.86
C SER A 45 -22.23 -3.04 -0.38
N ASP A 46 -22.60 -2.96 0.88
CA ASP A 46 -22.96 -1.68 1.54
C ASP A 46 -21.71 -0.88 1.92
N THR A 47 -20.53 -1.49 1.84
CA THR A 47 -19.25 -0.87 2.18
C THR A 47 -18.35 -0.69 0.96
N ARG A 48 -17.31 0.12 1.12
CA ARG A 48 -16.34 0.34 0.05
C ARG A 48 -15.57 -0.94 -0.28
N MET A 49 -15.34 -1.17 -1.56
CA MET A 49 -14.59 -2.32 -2.06
C MET A 49 -13.09 -2.12 -1.86
N SER A 50 -12.42 -3.14 -1.38
CA SER A 50 -10.96 -3.21 -1.29
C SER A 50 -10.33 -3.84 -2.54
N LEU A 51 -9.03 -3.65 -2.72
CA LEU A 51 -8.27 -4.22 -3.82
C LEU A 51 -7.12 -5.08 -3.30
N LEU A 52 -6.96 -6.27 -3.82
CA LEU A 52 -5.79 -7.11 -3.59
C LEU A 52 -4.70 -6.71 -4.59
N THR A 53 -3.51 -6.42 -4.08
CA THR A 53 -2.38 -6.05 -4.92
C THR A 53 -1.53 -7.27 -5.21
N LEU A 54 -1.11 -7.43 -6.47
CA LEU A 54 -0.27 -8.52 -6.93
C LEU A 54 0.93 -7.97 -7.71
N TYR A 55 2.04 -8.68 -7.60
CA TYR A 55 3.27 -8.39 -8.32
C TYR A 55 3.75 -9.61 -9.10
N LEU A 56 4.05 -9.41 -10.38
CA LEU A 56 4.67 -10.39 -11.27
C LEU A 56 6.13 -10.00 -11.50
N PRO A 57 7.10 -10.76 -10.97
CA PRO A 57 8.51 -10.48 -11.21
C PRO A 57 8.88 -10.83 -12.66
N LEU A 58 9.51 -9.88 -13.36
CA LEU A 58 10.02 -10.08 -14.72
C LEU A 58 11.56 -10.12 -14.76
N ARG A 59 12.21 -9.65 -13.70
CA ARG A 59 13.66 -9.64 -13.54
C ARG A 59 14.01 -9.78 -12.07
N GLU A 60 15.09 -10.46 -11.77
CA GLU A 60 15.71 -10.46 -10.45
C GLU A 60 16.43 -9.13 -10.24
N THR A 61 16.25 -8.56 -9.05
CA THR A 61 16.92 -7.32 -8.62
C THR A 61 17.29 -7.44 -7.16
N SER A 62 18.49 -6.96 -6.82
CA SER A 62 18.94 -6.84 -5.43
C SER A 62 18.86 -5.38 -5.00
N GLN A 63 18.39 -5.12 -3.78
CA GLN A 63 18.23 -3.77 -3.25
C GLN A 63 18.27 -3.74 -1.73
N HIS A 64 18.83 -2.68 -1.16
CA HIS A 64 18.62 -2.33 0.25
C HIS A 64 17.28 -1.63 0.39
N ILE A 65 16.52 -2.01 1.42
CA ILE A 65 15.26 -1.38 1.79
C ILE A 65 15.24 -1.08 3.28
N TYR A 66 14.60 0.03 3.64
CA TYR A 66 14.61 0.59 4.97
C TYR A 66 13.19 0.71 5.50
N ILE A 67 12.84 -0.18 6.44
CA ILE A 67 11.50 -0.30 7.02
C ILE A 67 11.58 -0.53 8.53
N PRO A 68 10.52 -0.27 9.31
CA PRO A 68 10.48 -0.62 10.72
C PRO A 68 10.67 -2.12 10.97
N PRO A 69 11.28 -2.52 12.11
CA PRO A 69 11.59 -3.92 12.41
C PRO A 69 10.37 -4.85 12.42
N HIS A 70 9.22 -4.37 12.87
CA HIS A 70 8.00 -5.18 13.01
C HIS A 70 7.41 -5.62 11.67
N HIS A 71 7.68 -4.91 10.56
CA HIS A 71 7.29 -5.34 9.20
C HIS A 71 8.32 -6.24 8.51
N ALA A 72 9.54 -6.39 9.06
CA ALA A 72 10.64 -7.08 8.39
C ALA A 72 10.33 -8.55 8.06
N LYS A 73 9.62 -9.25 8.95
CA LYS A 73 9.24 -10.66 8.73
C LYS A 73 8.29 -10.80 7.54
N LEU A 74 7.31 -9.90 7.42
CA LEU A 74 6.38 -9.89 6.30
C LEU A 74 7.13 -9.66 4.99
N VAL A 75 7.95 -8.60 4.91
CA VAL A 75 8.66 -8.25 3.67
C VAL A 75 9.64 -9.33 3.24
N ARG A 76 10.38 -9.97 4.16
CA ARG A 76 11.23 -11.13 3.82
C ARG A 76 10.43 -12.25 3.20
N ASN A 77 9.26 -12.56 3.75
CA ASN A 77 8.38 -13.60 3.21
C ASN A 77 7.87 -13.22 1.81
N LEU A 78 7.43 -11.98 1.61
CA LEU A 78 6.97 -11.50 0.31
C LEU A 78 8.10 -11.51 -0.72
N ALA A 79 9.29 -10.99 -0.37
CA ALA A 79 10.46 -10.96 -1.24
C ALA A 79 10.88 -12.37 -1.69
N SER A 80 10.87 -13.34 -0.77
CA SER A 80 11.13 -14.75 -1.10
C SER A 80 10.12 -15.32 -2.08
N LYS A 81 8.82 -15.00 -1.92
CA LYS A 81 7.75 -15.48 -2.83
C LYS A 81 7.86 -14.95 -4.25
N VAL A 82 8.37 -13.72 -4.42
CA VAL A 82 8.56 -13.08 -5.72
C VAL A 82 10.01 -13.23 -6.25
N ASN A 83 10.84 -14.02 -5.56
CA ASN A 83 12.24 -14.24 -5.92
C ASN A 83 13.05 -12.95 -6.10
N LEU A 84 12.89 -12.00 -5.17
CA LEU A 84 13.63 -10.74 -5.13
C LEU A 84 14.56 -10.71 -3.92
N GLU A 85 15.83 -10.37 -4.14
CA GLU A 85 16.79 -10.21 -3.07
C GLU A 85 16.63 -8.83 -2.42
N ARG A 86 16.29 -8.79 -1.11
CA ARG A 86 16.12 -7.54 -0.35
C ARG A 86 16.90 -7.62 0.96
N THR A 87 17.89 -6.72 1.10
CA THR A 87 18.57 -6.50 2.38
C THR A 87 17.75 -5.49 3.17
N ILE A 88 17.15 -5.95 4.28
CA ILE A 88 16.26 -5.13 5.11
C ILE A 88 17.04 -4.54 6.26
N LEU A 89 17.03 -3.21 6.36
CA LEU A 89 17.73 -2.42 7.36
C LEU A 89 16.74 -1.54 8.13
N HIS A 90 17.11 -1.14 9.36
CA HIS A 90 16.23 -0.42 10.30
C HIS A 90 16.94 0.80 10.91
N PRO A 91 17.56 1.69 10.12
CA PRO A 91 18.20 2.88 10.67
C PRO A 91 17.17 3.85 11.25
N VAL A 92 17.60 4.61 12.23
CA VAL A 92 16.85 5.74 12.78
C VAL A 92 17.62 6.99 12.37
N VAL A 93 17.33 7.51 11.20
CA VAL A 93 18.00 8.69 10.63
C VAL A 93 16.97 9.61 9.99
N ASP A 94 17.20 10.90 10.14
CA ASP A 94 16.37 11.92 9.51
C ASP A 94 16.68 12.02 8.01
N GLY A 95 15.71 12.52 7.24
CA GLY A 95 15.92 12.89 5.85
C GLY A 95 16.87 14.06 5.71
N ILE A 96 17.34 14.31 4.51
CA ILE A 96 18.23 15.43 4.18
C ILE A 96 17.53 16.33 3.17
N GLY A 97 17.65 17.65 3.36
CA GLY A 97 17.05 18.64 2.45
C GLY A 97 15.53 18.72 2.58
N LYS A 98 14.83 19.04 1.49
CA LYS A 98 13.39 19.26 1.50
C LYS A 98 12.63 18.05 0.96
N THR A 99 11.50 17.74 1.59
CA THR A 99 10.57 16.71 1.11
C THR A 99 10.01 17.09 -0.26
N GLN A 100 9.97 16.12 -1.16
CA GLN A 100 9.37 16.25 -2.48
C GLN A 100 8.27 15.21 -2.65
N SER A 101 7.11 15.67 -3.05
CA SER A 101 5.96 14.78 -3.32
C SER A 101 5.07 15.33 -4.42
N LEU A 102 4.21 14.45 -4.92
CA LEU A 102 3.10 14.78 -5.79
C LEU A 102 1.82 14.29 -5.13
N THR A 103 0.82 15.17 -4.98
CA THR A 103 -0.49 14.82 -4.44
C THR A 103 -1.53 14.81 -5.56
N GLU A 104 -2.19 13.68 -5.74
CA GLU A 104 -3.28 13.50 -6.70
C GLU A 104 -4.58 13.23 -5.94
N ILE A 105 -5.67 13.94 -6.29
CA ILE A 105 -6.99 13.77 -5.68
C ILE A 105 -7.96 13.26 -6.74
N ASN A 106 -8.61 12.15 -6.45
CA ASN A 106 -9.69 11.61 -7.26
C ASN A 106 -11.04 11.74 -6.51
N GLN A 107 -11.77 12.80 -6.81
CA GLN A 107 -13.06 13.08 -6.17
C GLN A 107 -14.13 12.04 -6.53
N SER A 108 -14.06 11.43 -7.72
CA SER A 108 -15.08 10.45 -8.15
C SER A 108 -15.08 9.18 -7.29
N ILE A 109 -13.92 8.80 -6.76
CA ILE A 109 -13.77 7.68 -5.82
C ILE A 109 -13.37 8.12 -4.42
N GLN A 110 -13.34 9.43 -4.15
CA GLN A 110 -13.05 10.04 -2.85
C GLN A 110 -11.69 9.56 -2.27
N THR A 111 -10.65 9.56 -3.07
CA THR A 111 -9.31 9.17 -2.64
C THR A 111 -8.29 10.25 -2.91
N ALA A 112 -7.25 10.33 -2.08
CA ALA A 112 -6.02 11.05 -2.37
C ALA A 112 -4.85 10.07 -2.42
N HIS A 113 -3.85 10.42 -3.22
CA HIS A 113 -2.61 9.66 -3.34
C HIS A 113 -1.41 10.60 -3.26
N LEU A 114 -0.68 10.50 -2.16
CA LEU A 114 0.57 11.23 -1.94
C LEU A 114 1.73 10.35 -2.41
N LYS A 115 2.45 10.78 -3.43
CA LYS A 115 3.61 10.07 -3.99
C LYS A 115 4.88 10.77 -3.53
N VAL A 116 5.49 10.30 -2.44
CA VAL A 116 6.74 10.85 -1.93
C VAL A 116 7.88 10.42 -2.86
N GLN A 117 8.63 11.39 -3.37
CA GLN A 117 9.79 11.16 -4.22
C GLN A 117 11.09 11.25 -3.41
N HIS A 118 11.12 12.16 -2.43
CA HIS A 118 12.25 12.37 -1.54
C HIS A 118 11.77 12.67 -0.11
N ILE A 119 12.38 12.00 0.87
CA ILE A 119 12.11 12.19 2.30
C ILE A 119 13.14 13.21 2.82
N GLY A 120 12.70 14.43 3.09
CA GLY A 120 13.53 15.51 3.61
C GLY A 120 13.52 15.59 5.16
N GLU A 121 14.32 16.49 5.70
CA GLU A 121 14.35 16.81 7.14
C GLU A 121 13.03 17.40 7.65
N ASP A 122 12.23 17.98 6.76
CA ASP A 122 10.92 18.57 7.03
C ASP A 122 9.75 17.60 6.81
N PHE A 123 9.98 16.30 6.68
CA PHE A 123 8.96 15.30 6.34
C PHE A 123 7.74 15.34 7.26
N VAL A 124 7.92 15.42 8.56
CA VAL A 124 6.82 15.45 9.54
C VAL A 124 5.98 16.71 9.43
N PRO A 125 6.53 17.95 9.52
CA PRO A 125 5.73 19.16 9.33
C PRO A 125 5.12 19.25 7.93
N PHE A 126 5.80 18.78 6.89
CA PHE A 126 5.26 18.68 5.54
C PHE A 126 3.99 17.82 5.50
N LEU A 127 4.03 16.61 6.09
CA LEU A 127 2.86 15.72 6.14
C LEU A 127 1.70 16.31 6.92
N HIS A 128 1.96 16.96 8.05
CA HIS A 128 0.89 17.63 8.81
C HIS A 128 0.17 18.67 7.96
N HIS A 129 0.92 19.47 7.21
CA HIS A 129 0.35 20.47 6.30
C HIS A 129 -0.47 19.82 5.17
N GLU A 130 0.07 18.78 4.53
CA GLU A 130 -0.65 18.05 3.48
C GLU A 130 -1.94 17.40 4.00
N LEU A 131 -1.90 16.74 5.16
CA LEU A 131 -3.08 16.10 5.76
C LEU A 131 -4.13 17.13 6.19
N GLU A 132 -3.73 18.30 6.68
CA GLU A 132 -4.63 19.40 6.97
C GLU A 132 -5.37 19.86 5.70
N ASN A 133 -4.63 20.09 4.60
CA ASN A 133 -5.24 20.44 3.32
C ASN A 133 -6.22 19.37 2.81
N LEU A 134 -5.87 18.10 2.97
CA LEU A 134 -6.71 16.96 2.56
C LEU A 134 -7.94 16.76 3.47
N SER A 135 -7.88 17.19 4.73
CA SER A 135 -9.01 17.03 5.68
C SER A 135 -10.29 17.70 5.23
N HIS A 136 -10.18 18.75 4.41
CA HIS A 136 -11.31 19.50 3.85
C HIS A 136 -11.92 18.88 2.58
N GLN A 137 -11.35 17.77 2.08
CA GLN A 137 -11.72 17.18 0.78
C GLN A 137 -12.73 16.03 0.87
N ASN A 138 -13.24 15.71 2.06
CA ASN A 138 -14.17 14.59 2.29
C ASN A 138 -13.70 13.26 1.67
N LEU A 139 -12.45 12.89 1.92
CA LEU A 139 -11.82 11.70 1.36
C LEU A 139 -12.16 10.46 2.19
N ALA A 140 -12.46 9.38 1.51
CA ALA A 140 -12.69 8.08 2.11
C ALA A 140 -11.39 7.36 2.47
N SER A 141 -10.36 7.53 1.63
CA SER A 141 -9.05 6.91 1.83
C SER A 141 -7.94 7.83 1.34
N ILE A 142 -6.83 7.83 2.05
CA ILE A 142 -5.60 8.53 1.66
C ILE A 142 -4.50 7.47 1.55
N TYR A 143 -3.91 7.34 0.38
CA TYR A 143 -2.74 6.49 0.11
C TYR A 143 -1.48 7.32 0.09
N LEU A 144 -0.39 6.75 0.62
CA LEU A 144 0.92 7.38 0.58
C LEU A 144 1.96 6.36 0.10
N ASP A 145 2.63 6.68 -1.00
CA ASP A 145 3.76 5.92 -1.52
C ASP A 145 5.05 6.43 -0.88
N LEU A 146 5.65 5.61 -0.03
CA LEU A 146 6.90 5.89 0.65
C LEU A 146 8.05 5.18 -0.08
N PRO A 147 9.08 5.90 -0.58
CA PRO A 147 10.25 5.27 -1.20
C PRO A 147 11.13 4.62 -0.13
N ILE A 148 11.10 3.29 -0.05
CA ILE A 148 11.80 2.52 1.00
C ILE A 148 13.26 2.19 0.67
N ASN A 149 13.80 2.74 -0.40
CA ASN A 149 15.22 2.71 -0.74
C ASN A 149 16.03 3.89 -0.15
N GLN A 150 15.38 4.81 0.58
CA GLN A 150 16.02 5.91 1.30
C GLN A 150 16.21 5.53 2.77
N GLU A 151 17.39 5.82 3.34
CA GLU A 151 17.72 5.43 4.72
C GLU A 151 16.75 5.99 5.76
N SER A 152 16.22 7.18 5.53
CA SER A 152 15.21 7.82 6.39
C SER A 152 13.82 7.16 6.34
N ALA A 153 13.57 6.21 5.43
CA ALA A 153 12.25 5.64 5.23
C ALA A 153 11.72 4.86 6.46
N ALA A 154 12.59 4.17 7.19
CA ALA A 154 12.16 3.42 8.38
C ALA A 154 11.62 4.37 9.48
N GLN A 155 12.28 5.51 9.70
CA GLN A 155 11.82 6.53 10.64
C GLN A 155 10.57 7.25 10.12
N ALA A 156 10.55 7.63 8.83
CA ALA A 156 9.40 8.25 8.19
C ALA A 156 8.14 7.37 8.29
N HIS A 157 8.29 6.05 8.09
CA HIS A 157 7.19 5.10 8.27
C HIS A 157 6.66 5.12 9.72
N THR A 158 7.54 5.09 10.71
CA THR A 158 7.13 5.16 12.13
C THR A 158 6.35 6.45 12.45
N GLU A 159 6.73 7.58 11.86
CA GLU A 159 5.96 8.83 12.01
C GLU A 159 4.60 8.76 11.31
N LEU A 160 4.51 8.12 10.14
CA LEU A 160 3.24 7.89 9.44
C LEU A 160 2.27 7.00 10.25
N GLU A 161 2.78 5.96 10.93
CA GLU A 161 1.96 5.13 11.82
C GLU A 161 1.34 5.96 12.96
N LYS A 162 2.11 6.89 13.57
CA LYS A 162 1.58 7.82 14.59
C LYS A 162 0.48 8.74 14.05
N MET A 163 0.47 9.00 12.75
CA MET A 163 -0.56 9.80 12.07
C MET A 163 -1.75 8.96 11.59
N GLY A 164 -1.79 7.65 11.92
CA GLY A 164 -2.86 6.73 11.58
C GLY A 164 -2.77 6.10 10.19
N PHE A 165 -1.60 6.14 9.57
CA PHE A 165 -1.36 5.32 8.38
C PHE A 165 -1.01 3.90 8.79
N VAL A 166 -1.52 2.94 8.03
CA VAL A 166 -1.24 1.52 8.22
C VAL A 166 -0.70 0.90 6.94
N TRP A 167 -0.16 -0.32 7.05
CA TRP A 167 0.32 -1.08 5.90
C TRP A 167 -0.78 -1.25 4.84
N GLY A 168 -0.46 -0.96 3.59
CA GLY A 168 -1.30 -1.28 2.43
C GLY A 168 -0.64 -2.34 1.56
N SER A 169 0.44 -1.97 0.86
CA SER A 169 1.11 -2.86 -0.08
C SER A 169 2.60 -2.55 -0.20
N TRP A 170 3.41 -3.60 -0.27
CA TRP A 170 4.77 -3.50 -0.78
C TRP A 170 4.77 -3.64 -2.31
N ILE A 171 5.37 -2.68 -3.01
CA ILE A 171 5.40 -2.65 -4.47
C ILE A 171 6.85 -2.58 -4.94
N PRO A 172 7.43 -3.75 -5.32
CA PRO A 172 8.81 -3.82 -5.76
C PRO A 172 9.04 -3.07 -7.07
N SER A 173 10.17 -2.36 -7.16
CA SER A 173 10.63 -1.70 -8.40
C SER A 173 9.54 -0.83 -9.07
N TYR A 174 8.71 -0.19 -8.26
CA TYR A 174 7.60 0.64 -8.75
C TYR A 174 8.09 1.97 -9.31
N SER A 175 9.09 2.56 -8.68
CA SER A 175 9.72 3.78 -9.16
C SER A 175 11.04 3.49 -9.88
N VAL A 176 11.55 4.47 -10.61
CA VAL A 176 12.90 4.41 -11.20
C VAL A 176 13.99 4.23 -10.14
N ASN A 177 13.69 4.61 -8.90
CA ASN A 177 14.62 4.52 -7.78
C ASN A 177 14.47 3.23 -6.97
N GLY A 178 13.42 2.44 -7.16
CA GLY A 178 13.26 1.16 -6.49
C GLY A 178 11.89 0.88 -5.90
N ASP A 179 11.91 0.14 -4.78
CA ASP A 179 10.71 -0.32 -4.09
C ASP A 179 10.01 0.83 -3.35
N ILE A 180 8.69 0.76 -3.32
CA ILE A 180 7.88 1.60 -2.44
C ILE A 180 7.06 0.75 -1.48
N LEU A 181 6.68 1.37 -0.38
CA LEU A 181 5.62 0.89 0.48
C LEU A 181 4.43 1.84 0.37
N ARG A 182 3.29 1.33 -0.10
CA ARG A 182 2.03 2.06 -0.07
C ARG A 182 1.39 1.88 1.28
N LEU A 183 1.34 2.96 2.05
CA LEU A 183 0.60 3.07 3.29
C LEU A 183 -0.77 3.67 3.02
N GLN A 184 -1.71 3.45 3.94
CA GLN A 184 -3.09 3.89 3.78
C GLN A 184 -3.68 4.41 5.08
N LYS A 185 -4.45 5.49 4.99
CA LYS A 185 -5.26 6.02 6.08
C LYS A 185 -6.72 6.00 5.63
N ILE A 186 -7.56 5.30 6.40
CA ILE A 186 -8.93 5.01 6.04
C ILE A 186 -9.89 5.83 6.92
N ASN A 187 -10.72 6.63 6.28
CA ASN A 187 -11.65 7.54 6.94
C ASN A 187 -13.11 7.06 6.91
N GLN A 188 -13.39 5.91 6.27
CA GLN A 188 -14.73 5.33 6.18
C GLN A 188 -14.75 3.88 6.63
N ALA A 189 -15.93 3.40 7.01
CA ALA A 189 -16.11 2.00 7.40
C ALA A 189 -15.83 1.03 6.25
N ILE A 190 -15.19 -0.08 6.58
CA ILE A 190 -14.89 -1.20 5.70
C ILE A 190 -15.38 -2.46 6.36
N ASN A 191 -15.85 -3.41 5.56
CA ASN A 191 -16.18 -4.75 6.02
C ASN A 191 -15.11 -5.76 5.56
N PRO A 192 -14.16 -6.16 6.42
CA PRO A 192 -13.11 -7.12 6.05
C PRO A 192 -13.65 -8.50 5.62
N SER A 193 -14.86 -8.88 6.04
CA SER A 193 -15.47 -10.17 5.66
C SER A 193 -15.88 -10.22 4.17
N GLU A 194 -16.03 -9.07 3.52
CA GLU A 194 -16.35 -8.96 2.09
C GLU A 194 -15.09 -9.02 1.20
N ILE A 195 -13.90 -9.02 1.79
CA ILE A 195 -12.64 -9.14 1.06
C ILE A 195 -12.38 -10.61 0.74
N VAL A 196 -12.67 -11.00 -0.51
CA VAL A 196 -12.46 -12.36 -1.02
C VAL A 196 -11.06 -12.50 -1.61
N CYS A 197 -10.32 -13.50 -1.18
CA CYS A 197 -9.01 -13.86 -1.73
C CYS A 197 -9.06 -15.21 -2.44
N ALA A 198 -8.38 -15.32 -3.59
CA ALA A 198 -8.39 -16.51 -4.43
C ALA A 198 -7.67 -17.72 -3.80
N ARG A 199 -6.78 -17.47 -2.83
CA ARG A 199 -5.96 -18.52 -2.19
C ARG A 199 -5.46 -18.11 -0.80
N PRO A 200 -4.92 -19.07 0.01
CA PRO A 200 -4.48 -18.81 1.38
C PRO A 200 -3.41 -17.73 1.54
N GLU A 201 -2.56 -17.50 0.54
CA GLU A 201 -1.56 -16.44 0.56
C GLU A 201 -2.20 -15.05 0.57
N GLY A 202 -3.27 -14.86 -0.22
CA GLY A 202 -4.08 -13.65 -0.20
C GLY A 202 -4.79 -13.46 1.14
N GLU A 203 -5.37 -14.52 1.70
CA GLU A 203 -5.98 -14.47 3.05
C GLU A 203 -4.95 -14.10 4.13
N SER A 204 -3.72 -14.59 4.03
CA SER A 204 -2.65 -14.27 4.99
C SER A 204 -2.25 -12.80 4.93
N ILE A 205 -2.14 -12.21 3.74
CA ILE A 205 -1.80 -10.77 3.61
C ILE A 205 -2.99 -9.89 4.01
N LYS A 206 -4.22 -10.28 3.68
CA LYS A 206 -5.44 -9.62 4.15
C LYS A 206 -5.49 -9.58 5.67
N ALA A 207 -5.31 -10.73 6.33
CA ALA A 207 -5.32 -10.80 7.80
C ALA A 207 -4.27 -9.87 8.42
N TYR A 208 -3.09 -9.78 7.82
CA TYR A 208 -2.05 -8.85 8.27
C TYR A 208 -2.50 -7.39 8.13
N VAL A 209 -2.96 -6.98 6.95
CA VAL A 209 -3.39 -5.60 6.70
C VAL A 209 -4.56 -5.19 7.58
N VAL A 210 -5.53 -6.07 7.77
CA VAL A 210 -6.68 -5.82 8.67
C VAL A 210 -6.20 -5.68 10.11
N SER A 211 -5.28 -6.55 10.57
CA SER A 211 -4.74 -6.46 11.93
C SER A 211 -3.95 -5.17 12.20
N GLU A 212 -3.33 -4.59 11.18
CA GLU A 212 -2.67 -3.28 11.30
C GLU A 212 -3.70 -2.13 11.37
N TRP A 213 -4.79 -2.25 10.61
CA TRP A 213 -5.85 -1.24 10.59
C TRP A 213 -6.72 -1.22 11.87
N GLU A 214 -6.90 -2.35 12.53
CA GLU A 214 -7.70 -2.48 13.75
C GLU A 214 -6.96 -2.06 15.04
N LYS A 215 -5.66 -1.71 14.97
CA LYS A 215 -4.87 -1.20 16.13
C LYS A 215 -5.30 0.20 16.54
#